data_abd64c590eda31081cd9099cc19c44d8
#
_entry.id   abd64c590eda31081cd9099cc19c44d8
#
_cell.length_a   1.000
_cell.length_b   1.000
_cell.length_c   1.000
_cell.angle_alpha   90.00
_cell.angle_beta   90.00
_cell.angle_gamma   90.00
#
_symmetry.space_group_name_H-M   'P 1'
#
loop_
_entity.id
_entity.type
_entity.pdbx_description
1 polymer ?
#
loop_
_entity_poly.entity_id
_entity_poly.type
_entity_poly.pdbx_seq_one_letter_code
_entity_poly.pdbx_strand_id
1 'polypeptide(L)'
;SMDYTFTSSEQAWAALLLTLDENKVSAFFKKWKTSRDFAKKVEQLVEIYRLREKASLNRRDVYRYDRNLLLSAEELRQAHGLPVDFQVIEELYDSLAIHDKHEIVVNGGMLMKEYDLKPGPSLGQVLSAIEWAIVDGELENDKQAIGDFLSYYLEAKKGEA
;
A
#
# COMPACT_ATOMS: atom_id res chain seq x y z
N SER A 1 17.77 11.33 26.32
CA SER A 1 16.35 11.60 26.16
C SER A 1 16.12 12.41 24.87
N MET A 2 15.31 11.91 24.00
CA MET A 2 14.97 12.67 22.79
C MET A 2 13.78 13.59 23.09
N ASP A 3 14.02 14.90 22.94
CA ASP A 3 12.95 15.88 23.04
C ASP A 3 12.18 15.86 21.72
N TYR A 4 11.28 14.88 21.58
CA TYR A 4 10.41 14.78 20.42
C TYR A 4 8.96 14.95 20.81
N THR A 5 8.30 15.90 20.15
CA THR A 5 6.87 16.12 20.31
C THR A 5 6.14 15.42 19.18
N PHE A 6 5.28 14.46 19.52
CA PHE A 6 4.47 13.78 18.52
C PHE A 6 3.46 14.74 17.91
N THR A 7 3.34 14.69 16.58
CA THR A 7 2.39 15.54 15.84
C THR A 7 0.97 14.97 15.84
N SER A 8 0.81 13.70 16.25
CA SER A 8 -0.50 13.07 16.31
C SER A 8 -0.57 12.02 17.42
N SER A 9 -1.79 11.71 17.85
CA SER A 9 -2.05 10.64 18.81
C SER A 9 -1.63 9.30 18.26
N GLU A 10 -1.81 9.07 16.95
CA GLU A 10 -1.42 7.85 16.28
C GLU A 10 0.08 7.60 16.38
N GLN A 11 0.89 8.64 16.23
CA GLN A 11 2.35 8.54 16.38
C GLN A 11 2.74 8.15 17.80
N ALA A 12 2.11 8.76 18.80
CA ALA A 12 2.40 8.47 20.21
C ALA A 12 2.09 7.00 20.53
N TRP A 13 0.94 6.52 20.10
CA TRP A 13 0.55 5.12 20.31
C TRP A 13 1.46 4.15 19.52
N ALA A 14 1.80 4.49 18.28
CA ALA A 14 2.70 3.68 17.47
C ALA A 14 4.07 3.57 18.13
N ALA A 15 4.60 4.67 18.66
CA ALA A 15 5.88 4.68 19.35
C ALA A 15 5.88 3.76 20.56
N LEU A 16 4.79 3.76 21.32
CA LEU A 16 4.62 2.85 22.48
C LEU A 16 4.55 1.40 22.03
N LEU A 17 3.76 1.13 21.00
CA LEU A 17 3.51 -0.22 20.52
C LEU A 17 4.67 -0.84 19.75
N LEU A 18 5.61 -0.04 19.26
CA LEU A 18 6.84 -0.54 18.61
C LEU A 18 7.70 -1.38 19.55
N THR A 19 7.49 -1.26 20.85
CA THR A 19 8.18 -2.10 21.84
C THR A 19 7.54 -3.48 21.99
N LEU A 20 6.35 -3.69 21.40
CA LEU A 20 5.58 -4.92 21.52
C LEU A 20 5.66 -5.75 20.22
N ASP A 21 5.43 -7.05 20.32
CA ASP A 21 5.29 -7.89 19.13
C ASP A 21 3.88 -7.70 18.50
N GLU A 22 3.70 -8.19 17.28
CA GLU A 22 2.45 -8.02 16.53
C GLU A 22 1.23 -8.60 17.23
N ASN A 23 1.40 -9.72 17.91
CA ASN A 23 0.30 -10.38 18.64
C ASN A 23 -0.15 -9.52 19.81
N LYS A 24 0.80 -8.91 20.52
CA LYS A 24 0.51 -8.03 21.64
C LYS A 24 -0.16 -6.73 21.20
N VAL A 25 0.21 -6.19 20.02
CA VAL A 25 -0.43 -5.01 19.44
C VAL A 25 -1.92 -5.30 19.18
N SER A 26 -2.21 -6.42 18.53
CA SER A 26 -3.60 -6.84 18.26
C SER A 26 -4.40 -7.04 19.56
N ALA A 27 -3.81 -7.73 20.53
CA ALA A 27 -4.46 -7.94 21.83
C ALA A 27 -4.72 -6.64 22.59
N PHE A 28 -3.80 -5.67 22.48
CA PHE A 28 -3.95 -4.35 23.09
C PHE A 28 -5.21 -3.65 22.59
N PHE A 29 -5.41 -3.57 21.27
CA PHE A 29 -6.57 -2.89 20.69
C PHE A 29 -7.89 -3.59 21.05
N LYS A 30 -7.90 -4.92 21.11
CA LYS A 30 -9.07 -5.67 21.57
C LYS A 30 -9.43 -5.32 23.02
N LYS A 31 -8.43 -5.23 23.87
CA LYS A 31 -8.64 -4.96 25.29
C LYS A 31 -9.16 -3.56 25.55
N TRP A 32 -8.64 -2.55 24.85
CA TRP A 32 -8.93 -1.15 25.16
C TRP A 32 -10.06 -0.56 24.32
N LYS A 33 -10.67 -1.36 23.42
CA LYS A 33 -11.86 -0.95 22.63
C LYS A 33 -11.69 0.42 21.94
N THR A 34 -10.52 0.66 21.36
CA THR A 34 -10.27 1.89 20.59
C THR A 34 -11.14 1.92 19.32
N SER A 35 -11.36 3.11 18.74
CA SER A 35 -12.08 3.20 17.49
C SER A 35 -11.35 2.39 16.41
N ARG A 36 -12.10 1.74 15.51
CA ARG A 36 -11.54 0.90 14.46
C ARG A 36 -10.57 1.68 13.54
N ASP A 37 -10.94 2.90 13.19
CA ASP A 37 -10.13 3.74 12.31
C ASP A 37 -8.80 4.12 12.96
N PHE A 38 -8.84 4.54 14.22
CA PHE A 38 -7.64 4.88 14.99
C PHE A 38 -6.71 3.68 15.12
N ALA A 39 -7.27 2.53 15.52
CA ALA A 39 -6.50 1.30 15.67
C ALA A 39 -5.83 0.89 14.34
N LYS A 40 -6.57 0.98 13.25
CA LYS A 40 -6.05 0.66 11.91
C LYS A 40 -4.88 1.56 11.52
N LYS A 41 -5.01 2.87 11.76
CA LYS A 41 -3.94 3.83 11.46
C LYS A 41 -2.68 3.55 12.27
N VAL A 42 -2.82 3.26 13.56
CA VAL A 42 -1.69 2.94 14.42
C VAL A 42 -1.00 1.65 13.96
N GLU A 43 -1.78 0.62 13.65
CA GLU A 43 -1.24 -0.64 13.12
C GLU A 43 -0.47 -0.42 11.81
N GLN A 44 -1.01 0.38 10.92
CA GLN A 44 -0.35 0.71 9.66
C GLN A 44 0.96 1.50 9.89
N LEU A 45 0.98 2.44 10.84
CA LEU A 45 2.20 3.15 11.19
C LEU A 45 3.30 2.20 11.67
N VAL A 46 2.94 1.25 12.54
CA VAL A 46 3.87 0.23 13.02
C VAL A 46 4.37 -0.64 11.88
N GLU A 47 3.49 -1.06 10.97
CA GLU A 47 3.86 -1.84 9.78
C GLU A 47 4.86 -1.10 8.91
N ILE A 48 4.58 0.17 8.58
CA ILE A 48 5.45 1.00 7.74
C ILE A 48 6.82 1.17 8.41
N TYR A 49 6.83 1.47 9.69
CA TYR A 49 8.06 1.64 10.45
C TYR A 49 8.92 0.37 10.36
N ARG A 50 8.32 -0.81 10.57
CA ARG A 50 9.02 -2.09 10.51
C ARG A 50 9.51 -2.43 9.10
N LEU A 51 8.72 -2.12 8.09
CA LEU A 51 9.15 -2.27 6.69
C LEU A 51 10.38 -1.41 6.42
N ARG A 52 10.35 -0.18 6.89
CA ARG A 52 11.42 0.78 6.68
C ARG A 52 12.71 0.40 7.41
N GLU A 53 12.61 -0.32 8.53
CA GLU A 53 13.76 -0.86 9.24
C GLU A 53 14.52 -1.90 8.41
N LYS A 54 13.81 -2.65 7.58
CA LYS A 54 14.40 -3.70 6.75
C LYS A 54 15.06 -3.16 5.50
N ALA A 55 14.43 -2.18 4.85
CA ALA A 55 14.90 -1.61 3.59
C ALA A 55 14.20 -0.29 3.29
N SER A 56 14.68 0.41 2.26
CA SER A 56 13.98 1.57 1.71
C SER A 56 12.65 1.11 1.11
N LEU A 57 11.63 1.96 1.20
CA LEU A 57 10.33 1.67 0.63
C LEU A 57 10.39 1.72 -0.90
N ASN A 58 9.63 0.84 -1.54
CA ASN A 58 9.48 0.80 -2.99
C ASN A 58 8.10 1.33 -3.40
N ARG A 59 7.82 1.38 -4.71
CA ARG A 59 6.54 1.87 -5.23
C ARG A 59 5.34 1.11 -4.67
N ARG A 60 5.43 -0.21 -4.56
CA ARG A 60 4.34 -1.03 -4.03
C ARG A 60 4.05 -0.72 -2.57
N ASP A 61 5.09 -0.52 -1.78
CA ASP A 61 4.94 -0.13 -0.37
C ASP A 61 4.24 1.23 -0.26
N VAL A 62 4.69 2.20 -1.05
CA VAL A 62 4.13 3.56 -1.04
C VAL A 62 2.68 3.58 -1.54
N TYR A 63 2.34 2.75 -2.51
CA TYR A 63 0.98 2.63 -3.02
C TYR A 63 -0.01 2.07 -1.99
N ARG A 64 0.45 1.16 -1.13
CA ARG A 64 -0.40 0.49 -0.14
C ARG A 64 -0.88 1.40 0.98
N TYR A 65 -0.15 2.46 1.26
CA TYR A 65 -0.38 3.29 2.45
C TYR A 65 -0.69 4.73 2.06
N ASP A 66 -1.45 5.41 2.92
CA ASP A 66 -1.72 6.83 2.79
C ASP A 66 -0.41 7.62 2.93
N ARG A 67 -0.25 8.66 2.10
CA ARG A 67 0.92 9.55 2.13
C ARG A 67 1.20 10.08 3.54
N ASN A 68 0.17 10.51 4.25
CA ASN A 68 0.33 11.05 5.61
C ASN A 68 0.88 10.01 6.59
N LEU A 69 0.46 8.76 6.47
CA LEU A 69 0.99 7.66 7.30
C LEU A 69 2.45 7.36 6.98
N LEU A 70 2.82 7.39 5.71
CA LEU A 70 4.21 7.17 5.29
C LEU A 70 5.13 8.25 5.86
N LEU A 71 4.73 9.52 5.78
CA LEU A 71 5.50 10.63 6.31
C LEU A 71 5.54 10.60 7.84
N SER A 72 4.45 10.21 8.50
CA SER A 72 4.40 10.04 9.95
C SER A 72 5.38 8.98 10.44
N ALA A 73 5.53 7.89 9.69
CA ALA A 73 6.50 6.85 10.03
C ALA A 73 7.94 7.38 9.93
N GLU A 74 8.24 8.19 8.92
CA GLU A 74 9.56 8.83 8.81
C GLU A 74 9.81 9.82 9.96
N GLU A 75 8.78 10.55 10.39
CA GLU A 75 8.88 11.42 11.57
C GLU A 75 9.23 10.62 12.83
N LEU A 76 8.64 9.45 13.01
CA LEU A 76 8.99 8.54 14.12
C LEU A 76 10.45 8.10 14.04
N ARG A 77 10.93 7.76 12.84
CA ARG A 77 12.33 7.41 12.64
C ARG A 77 13.26 8.57 13.01
N GLN A 78 12.89 9.78 12.59
CA GLN A 78 13.63 10.98 12.92
C GLN A 78 13.72 11.19 14.44
N ALA A 79 12.60 10.96 15.12
CA ALA A 79 12.51 11.05 16.58
C ALA A 79 13.46 10.07 17.27
N HIS A 80 13.69 8.90 16.68
CA HIS A 80 14.59 7.88 17.18
C HIS A 80 16.03 8.05 16.71
N GLY A 81 16.35 9.17 16.02
CA GLY A 81 17.69 9.44 15.53
C GLY A 81 18.11 8.58 14.35
N LEU A 82 17.16 7.98 13.65
CA LEU A 82 17.41 7.12 12.50
C LEU A 82 17.42 7.93 11.19
N PRO A 83 18.10 7.43 10.16
CA PRO A 83 18.07 8.10 8.85
C PRO A 83 16.63 8.18 8.29
N VAL A 84 16.35 9.29 7.61
CA VAL A 84 15.02 9.56 7.02
C VAL A 84 15.14 9.87 5.53
N ASP A 85 14.07 9.56 4.79
CA ASP A 85 13.98 9.72 3.34
C ASP A 85 12.68 10.41 2.93
N PHE A 86 12.32 11.53 3.59
CA PHE A 86 11.08 12.26 3.29
C PHE A 86 10.94 12.58 1.80
N GLN A 87 11.98 13.12 1.19
CA GLN A 87 11.95 13.49 -0.21
C GLN A 87 11.79 12.28 -1.13
N VAL A 88 12.49 11.21 -0.86
CA VAL A 88 12.42 9.97 -1.65
C VAL A 88 11.00 9.40 -1.61
N ILE A 89 10.36 9.40 -0.43
CA ILE A 89 9.00 8.90 -0.27
C ILE A 89 8.01 9.78 -1.05
N GLU A 90 8.14 11.09 -0.99
CA GLU A 90 7.28 12.00 -1.74
C GLU A 90 7.47 11.84 -3.25
N GLU A 91 8.70 11.69 -3.71
CA GLU A 91 9.00 11.45 -5.13
C GLU A 91 8.41 10.13 -5.62
N LEU A 92 8.54 9.08 -4.82
CA LEU A 92 7.93 7.78 -5.15
C LEU A 92 6.40 7.89 -5.23
N TYR A 93 5.79 8.56 -4.25
CA TYR A 93 4.35 8.73 -4.23
C TYR A 93 3.86 9.53 -5.44
N ASP A 94 4.54 10.62 -5.76
CA ASP A 94 4.20 11.47 -6.92
C ASP A 94 4.45 10.75 -8.26
N SER A 95 5.37 9.80 -8.29
CA SER A 95 5.68 9.03 -9.50
C SER A 95 4.66 7.94 -9.81
N LEU A 96 3.77 7.61 -8.87
CA LEU A 96 2.74 6.59 -9.09
C LEU A 96 1.73 7.08 -10.12
N ALA A 97 1.45 6.24 -11.12
CA ALA A 97 0.43 6.54 -12.12
C ALA A 97 -0.98 6.52 -11.54
N ILE A 98 -1.18 5.72 -10.48
CA ILE A 98 -2.44 5.67 -9.74
C ILE A 98 -2.12 5.67 -8.24
N HIS A 99 -3.05 6.20 -7.42
CA HIS A 99 -2.98 6.18 -5.96
C HIS A 99 -4.07 5.29 -5.35
N ASP A 100 -5.01 4.82 -6.16
CA ASP A 100 -6.10 3.95 -5.76
C ASP A 100 -6.56 3.13 -6.97
N LYS A 101 -7.03 1.91 -6.74
CA LYS A 101 -7.49 1.03 -7.81
C LYS A 101 -8.69 1.59 -8.60
N HIS A 102 -9.45 2.50 -8.02
CA HIS A 102 -10.58 3.14 -8.70
C HIS A 102 -10.15 4.15 -9.77
N GLU A 103 -8.87 4.54 -9.79
CA GLU A 103 -8.30 5.41 -10.83
C GLU A 103 -7.95 4.63 -12.11
N ILE A 104 -7.97 3.31 -12.08
CA ILE A 104 -7.73 2.49 -13.26
C ILE A 104 -8.88 2.68 -14.24
N VAL A 105 -8.55 2.92 -15.53
CA VAL A 105 -9.56 3.24 -16.56
C VAL A 105 -10.49 2.08 -16.91
N VAL A 106 -10.17 0.87 -16.48
CA VAL A 106 -11.04 -0.31 -16.64
C VAL A 106 -11.46 -0.84 -15.29
N ASN A 107 -12.58 -1.56 -15.26
CA ASN A 107 -13.06 -2.23 -14.05
C ASN A 107 -13.58 -3.63 -14.42
N GLY A 108 -13.99 -4.41 -13.40
CA GLY A 108 -14.47 -5.77 -13.61
C GLY A 108 -15.65 -5.88 -14.57
N GLY A 109 -16.59 -4.94 -14.49
CA GLY A 109 -17.76 -4.91 -15.38
C GLY A 109 -17.36 -4.72 -16.85
N MET A 110 -16.43 -3.83 -17.12
CA MET A 110 -15.91 -3.60 -18.47
C MET A 110 -15.17 -4.82 -19.00
N LEU A 111 -14.38 -5.48 -18.18
CA LEU A 111 -13.64 -6.68 -18.57
C LEU A 111 -14.57 -7.84 -18.88
N MET A 112 -15.62 -8.01 -18.10
CA MET A 112 -16.63 -9.05 -18.36
C MET A 112 -17.36 -8.80 -19.68
N LYS A 113 -17.69 -7.55 -19.96
CA LYS A 113 -18.44 -7.17 -21.15
C LYS A 113 -17.59 -7.18 -22.43
N GLU A 114 -16.39 -6.60 -22.38
CA GLU A 114 -15.54 -6.41 -23.57
C GLU A 114 -14.64 -7.60 -23.88
N TYR A 115 -14.25 -8.38 -22.87
CA TYR A 115 -13.30 -9.48 -23.00
C TYR A 115 -13.89 -10.84 -22.63
N ASP A 116 -15.21 -10.88 -22.43
CA ASP A 116 -15.95 -12.13 -22.13
C ASP A 116 -15.39 -12.88 -20.91
N LEU A 117 -14.89 -12.14 -19.94
CA LEU A 117 -14.42 -12.72 -18.68
C LEU A 117 -15.59 -12.99 -17.74
N LYS A 118 -15.53 -14.10 -17.02
CA LYS A 118 -16.57 -14.47 -16.08
C LYS A 118 -16.28 -13.94 -14.68
N PRO A 119 -17.33 -13.60 -13.90
CA PRO A 119 -17.11 -13.21 -12.50
C PRO A 119 -16.49 -14.38 -11.71
N GLY A 120 -15.65 -14.06 -10.74
CA GLY A 120 -15.01 -15.05 -9.89
C GLY A 120 -13.55 -14.74 -9.60
N PRO A 121 -12.80 -15.69 -9.00
CA PRO A 121 -11.40 -15.49 -8.62
C PRO A 121 -10.49 -15.15 -9.78
N SER A 122 -10.73 -15.68 -10.98
CA SER A 122 -9.93 -15.38 -12.17
C SER A 122 -10.00 -13.91 -12.55
N LEU A 123 -11.20 -13.31 -12.47
CA LEU A 123 -11.38 -11.89 -12.74
C LEU A 123 -10.61 -11.03 -11.73
N GLY A 124 -10.65 -11.40 -10.45
CA GLY A 124 -9.88 -10.72 -9.40
C GLY A 124 -8.39 -10.79 -9.66
N GLN A 125 -7.88 -11.93 -10.10
CA GLN A 125 -6.46 -12.09 -10.44
C GLN A 125 -6.04 -11.20 -11.61
N VAL A 126 -6.88 -11.12 -12.65
CA VAL A 126 -6.63 -10.25 -13.81
C VAL A 126 -6.59 -8.78 -13.38
N LEU A 127 -7.58 -8.34 -12.59
CA LEU A 127 -7.62 -6.97 -12.09
C LEU A 127 -6.40 -6.64 -11.23
N SER A 128 -5.98 -7.56 -10.36
CA SER A 128 -4.76 -7.40 -9.56
C SER A 128 -3.51 -7.30 -10.43
N ALA A 129 -3.41 -8.13 -11.47
CA ALA A 129 -2.28 -8.10 -12.39
C ALA A 129 -2.17 -6.73 -13.10
N ILE A 130 -3.31 -6.18 -13.53
CA ILE A 130 -3.38 -4.85 -14.14
C ILE A 130 -2.93 -3.78 -13.14
N GLU A 131 -3.50 -3.82 -11.94
CA GLU A 131 -3.20 -2.85 -10.88
C GLU A 131 -1.71 -2.80 -10.57
N TRP A 132 -1.11 -3.94 -10.31
CA TRP A 132 0.31 -4.00 -9.95
C TRP A 132 1.24 -3.64 -11.11
N ALA A 133 0.88 -3.99 -12.34
CA ALA A 133 1.65 -3.59 -13.52
C ALA A 133 1.65 -2.07 -13.69
N ILE A 134 0.52 -1.41 -13.43
CA ILE A 134 0.42 0.05 -13.48
C ILE A 134 1.24 0.68 -12.35
N VAL A 135 1.13 0.16 -11.13
CA VAL A 135 1.90 0.64 -9.96
C VAL A 135 3.39 0.51 -10.22
N ASP A 136 3.82 -0.60 -10.80
CA ASP A 136 5.23 -0.84 -11.10
C ASP A 136 5.77 0.04 -12.26
N GLY A 137 4.88 0.74 -12.96
CA GLY A 137 5.26 1.56 -14.12
C GLY A 137 5.50 0.77 -15.39
N GLU A 138 5.10 -0.50 -15.41
CA GLU A 138 5.27 -1.40 -16.57
C GLU A 138 4.10 -1.33 -17.55
N LEU A 139 2.96 -0.80 -17.10
CA LEU A 139 1.73 -0.70 -17.88
C LEU A 139 1.15 0.70 -17.73
N GLU A 140 0.85 1.34 -18.86
CA GLU A 140 0.16 2.63 -18.83
C GLU A 140 -1.32 2.44 -18.46
N ASN A 141 -1.87 3.38 -17.70
CA ASN A 141 -3.29 3.40 -17.33
C ASN A 141 -4.12 3.95 -18.51
N ASP A 142 -4.20 3.14 -19.56
CA ASP A 142 -4.83 3.47 -20.83
C ASP A 142 -5.57 2.24 -21.38
N LYS A 143 -6.74 2.42 -21.94
CA LYS A 143 -7.57 1.32 -22.43
C LYS A 143 -6.86 0.43 -23.45
N GLN A 144 -6.15 1.03 -24.41
CA GLN A 144 -5.45 0.25 -25.43
C GLN A 144 -4.29 -0.53 -24.83
N ALA A 145 -3.47 0.12 -24.00
CA ALA A 145 -2.35 -0.53 -23.33
C ALA A 145 -2.82 -1.69 -22.46
N ILE A 146 -3.90 -1.49 -21.70
CA ILE A 146 -4.48 -2.54 -20.86
C ILE A 146 -5.05 -3.67 -21.73
N GLY A 147 -5.68 -3.35 -22.85
CA GLY A 147 -6.18 -4.34 -23.80
C GLY A 147 -5.08 -5.22 -24.35
N ASP A 148 -3.96 -4.64 -24.75
CA ASP A 148 -2.79 -5.37 -25.23
C ASP A 148 -2.19 -6.26 -24.13
N PHE A 149 -2.08 -5.72 -22.92
CA PHE A 149 -1.62 -6.48 -21.75
C PHE A 149 -2.53 -7.68 -21.46
N LEU A 150 -3.85 -7.48 -21.53
CA LEU A 150 -4.83 -8.55 -21.30
C LEU A 150 -4.70 -9.67 -22.31
N SER A 151 -4.54 -9.34 -23.60
CA SER A 151 -4.37 -10.32 -24.65
C SER A 151 -3.15 -11.21 -24.39
N TYR A 152 -2.05 -10.57 -24.02
CA TYR A 152 -0.81 -11.28 -23.68
C TYR A 152 -0.98 -12.14 -22.40
N TYR A 153 -1.58 -11.57 -21.36
CA TYR A 153 -1.80 -12.24 -20.07
C TYR A 153 -2.68 -13.46 -20.21
N LEU A 154 -3.79 -13.35 -20.95
CA LEU A 154 -4.74 -14.44 -21.13
C LEU A 154 -4.14 -15.57 -21.97
N GLU A 155 -3.32 -15.26 -22.99
CA GLU A 155 -2.61 -16.28 -23.76
C GLU A 155 -1.57 -17.02 -22.92
N ALA A 156 -0.83 -16.30 -22.08
CA ALA A 156 0.12 -16.92 -21.17
C ALA A 156 -0.56 -17.87 -20.19
N LYS A 157 -1.74 -17.53 -19.70
CA LYS A 157 -2.53 -18.41 -18.81
C LYS A 157 -3.02 -19.66 -19.52
N LYS A 158 -3.40 -19.57 -20.79
CA LYS A 158 -3.79 -20.74 -21.59
C LYS A 158 -2.63 -21.71 -21.79
N GLY A 159 -1.40 -21.20 -21.92
CA GLY A 159 -0.21 -22.03 -22.06
C GLY A 159 0.16 -22.78 -20.78
N GLU A 160 -0.33 -22.36 -19.62
CA GLU A 160 -0.11 -23.03 -18.33
C GLU A 160 -1.11 -24.14 -18.03
N ALA A 161 -2.18 -24.25 -18.83
CA ALA A 161 -3.22 -25.24 -18.61
C ALA A 161 -2.84 -26.65 -19.11
#